data_54e090533f4039ad9f02706fe4ee9957
#
_entry.id   54e090533f4039ad9f02706fe4ee9957
#
_cell.length_a   1.000
_cell.length_b   1.000
_cell.length_c   1.000
_cell.angle_alpha   90.00
_cell.angle_beta   90.00
_cell.angle_gamma   90.00
#
_symmetry.space_group_name_H-M   'P 1'
#
loop_
_entity.id
_entity.type
_entity.pdbx_description
1 polymer ?
#
loop_
_entity_poly.entity_id
_entity_poly.type
_entity_poly.pdbx_seq_one_letter_code
_entity_poly.pdbx_strand_id
1 'polypeptide(L)'
;MPIAPFKVEVADHILQDLKERLDRTRWPDEIPGSGWDYGSNLDYIRELVDYWRTEFDWRSQEEFINTFSHFKTTVDGIGVHFIHEKGKGPNPMPLVITHGWPGTFFEMHKIIPLLTDPSTHGGDAGDAFDVVVPSMPGYGFSDQPVERGVDVATVGDMWAKLMMEGLGYQRFAAQGGDWGGAICSWLGFDYPSSCKAIHLNIMTMRHPEGPSSPEEEKWASSFESDQELENGYRTQQATKPQTLAYAMMDSPVGTAAWITEKYKSWSDLKDDDIESVYSKDTLLTNIMVYITTGTFNTASWIYYGRRKEGGRILSPSGRRVAIP
;
A
#
# COMPACT_ATOMS: atom_id res chain seq x y z
N MET A 1 19.29 -13.92 -8.19
CA MET A 1 17.91 -13.73 -8.71
C MET A 1 18.00 -12.90 -9.99
N PRO A 2 17.50 -13.39 -11.14
CA PRO A 2 17.48 -12.58 -12.37
C PRO A 2 16.47 -11.43 -12.21
N ILE A 3 16.91 -10.21 -12.48
CA ILE A 3 16.08 -9.02 -12.47
C ILE A 3 15.86 -8.59 -13.91
N ALA A 4 14.59 -8.46 -14.32
CA ALA A 4 14.23 -8.04 -15.67
C ALA A 4 13.55 -6.65 -15.62
N PRO A 5 13.83 -5.76 -16.58
CA PRO A 5 13.04 -4.55 -16.76
C PRO A 5 11.56 -4.89 -16.94
N PHE A 6 10.70 -4.06 -16.36
CA PHE A 6 9.26 -4.19 -16.47
C PHE A 6 8.66 -2.87 -16.96
N LYS A 7 7.59 -2.92 -17.69
CA LYS A 7 6.83 -1.75 -18.11
C LYS A 7 5.37 -1.96 -17.75
N VAL A 8 4.76 -0.96 -17.16
CA VAL A 8 3.32 -0.95 -16.95
C VAL A 8 2.65 -0.75 -18.31
N GLU A 9 1.86 -1.72 -18.72
CA GLU A 9 1.14 -1.70 -20.00
C GLU A 9 -0.17 -2.49 -19.85
N VAL A 10 -1.24 -1.75 -19.58
CA VAL A 10 -2.58 -2.33 -19.43
C VAL A 10 -3.20 -2.55 -20.81
N ALA A 11 -3.64 -3.78 -21.08
CA ALA A 11 -4.24 -4.10 -22.37
C ALA A 11 -5.55 -3.32 -22.61
N ASP A 12 -5.77 -2.89 -23.85
CA ASP A 12 -6.92 -2.06 -24.22
C ASP A 12 -8.28 -2.72 -23.89
N HIS A 13 -8.37 -4.04 -23.97
CA HIS A 13 -9.60 -4.74 -23.66
C HIS A 13 -9.98 -4.64 -22.16
N ILE A 14 -9.00 -4.50 -21.25
CA ILE A 14 -9.24 -4.27 -19.81
C ILE A 14 -9.84 -2.88 -19.60
N LEU A 15 -9.31 -1.87 -20.28
CA LEU A 15 -9.81 -0.50 -20.20
C LEU A 15 -11.21 -0.38 -20.85
N GLN A 16 -11.46 -1.13 -21.92
CA GLN A 16 -12.76 -1.17 -22.56
C GLN A 16 -13.81 -1.86 -21.65
N ASP A 17 -13.49 -3.00 -21.03
CA ASP A 17 -14.37 -3.69 -20.06
C ASP A 17 -14.67 -2.76 -18.87
N LEU A 18 -13.68 -2.08 -18.33
CA LEU A 18 -13.85 -1.09 -17.28
C LEU A 18 -14.86 0.00 -17.68
N LYS A 19 -14.68 0.60 -18.86
CA LYS A 19 -15.58 1.64 -19.35
C LYS A 19 -17.03 1.13 -19.46
N GLU A 20 -17.22 -0.07 -20.01
CA GLU A 20 -18.55 -0.67 -20.11
C GLU A 20 -19.20 -0.94 -18.75
N ARG A 21 -18.40 -1.33 -17.73
CA ARG A 21 -18.89 -1.53 -16.36
C ARG A 21 -19.25 -0.21 -15.69
N LEU A 22 -18.45 0.84 -15.87
CA LEU A 22 -18.79 2.18 -15.38
C LEU A 22 -20.08 2.71 -15.99
N ASP A 23 -20.32 2.49 -17.31
CA ASP A 23 -21.54 2.90 -18.00
C ASP A 23 -22.79 2.16 -17.52
N ARG A 24 -22.63 0.94 -17.00
CA ARG A 24 -23.72 0.09 -16.48
C ARG A 24 -23.84 0.11 -14.97
N THR A 25 -23.21 1.07 -14.29
CA THR A 25 -23.23 1.18 -12.82
C THR A 25 -24.67 1.20 -12.30
N ARG A 26 -24.94 0.36 -11.31
CA ARG A 26 -26.20 0.35 -10.56
C ARG A 26 -25.98 1.10 -9.26
N TRP A 27 -26.53 2.28 -9.17
CA TRP A 27 -26.37 3.15 -8.02
C TRP A 27 -27.24 2.68 -6.84
N PRO A 28 -26.70 2.67 -5.61
CA PRO A 28 -27.48 2.46 -4.40
C PRO A 28 -28.33 3.68 -4.07
N ASP A 29 -29.29 3.50 -3.19
CA ASP A 29 -29.96 4.60 -2.51
C ASP A 29 -29.09 5.16 -1.36
N GLU A 30 -29.33 6.42 -1.00
CA GLU A 30 -28.73 7.07 0.14
C GLU A 30 -29.81 7.80 0.98
N ILE A 31 -29.64 7.81 2.29
CA ILE A 31 -30.51 8.61 3.17
C ILE A 31 -30.20 10.10 2.95
N PRO A 32 -31.17 10.93 2.57
CA PRO A 32 -30.91 12.34 2.30
C PRO A 32 -30.23 13.07 3.47
N GLY A 33 -29.08 13.69 3.20
CA GLY A 33 -28.31 14.44 4.18
C GLY A 33 -27.41 13.60 5.08
N SER A 34 -27.26 12.31 4.84
CA SER A 34 -26.35 11.44 5.63
C SER A 34 -24.85 11.71 5.37
N GLY A 35 -24.52 12.34 4.24
CA GLY A 35 -23.11 12.63 3.94
C GLY A 35 -22.25 11.37 3.92
N TRP A 36 -21.21 11.35 4.75
CA TRP A 36 -20.30 10.21 4.92
C TRP A 36 -20.62 9.31 6.12
N ASP A 37 -21.69 9.58 6.87
CA ASP A 37 -22.02 8.85 8.12
C ASP A 37 -22.31 7.37 7.89
N TYR A 38 -22.87 7.01 6.72
CA TYR A 38 -23.14 5.63 6.32
C TYR A 38 -22.05 5.01 5.42
N GLY A 39 -20.91 5.67 5.29
CA GLY A 39 -19.81 5.28 4.41
C GLY A 39 -19.69 6.25 3.23
N SER A 40 -19.27 5.75 2.07
CA SER A 40 -19.01 6.57 0.89
C SER A 40 -20.23 7.38 0.45
N ASN A 41 -20.09 8.71 0.43
CA ASN A 41 -21.13 9.63 -0.01
C ASN A 41 -21.48 9.41 -1.48
N LEU A 42 -22.77 9.25 -1.77
CA LEU A 42 -23.27 8.91 -3.10
C LEU A 42 -22.98 9.98 -4.15
N ASP A 43 -23.15 11.26 -3.79
CA ASP A 43 -22.93 12.35 -4.74
C ASP A 43 -21.45 12.50 -5.08
N TYR A 44 -20.55 12.37 -4.09
CA TYR A 44 -19.11 12.38 -4.33
C TYR A 44 -18.67 11.21 -5.23
N ILE A 45 -19.16 10.00 -4.96
CA ILE A 45 -18.80 8.83 -5.79
C ILE A 45 -19.37 8.97 -7.21
N ARG A 46 -20.54 9.55 -7.39
CA ARG A 46 -21.08 9.85 -8.73
C ARG A 46 -20.19 10.85 -9.47
N GLU A 47 -19.79 11.93 -8.82
CA GLU A 47 -18.89 12.93 -9.38
C GLU A 47 -17.54 12.31 -9.75
N LEU A 48 -16.95 11.50 -8.87
CA LEU A 48 -15.70 10.79 -9.14
C LEU A 48 -15.81 9.84 -10.33
N VAL A 49 -16.92 9.11 -10.46
CA VAL A 49 -17.17 8.19 -11.57
C VAL A 49 -17.44 8.94 -12.88
N ASP A 50 -18.14 10.06 -12.83
CA ASP A 50 -18.34 10.90 -14.02
C ASP A 50 -17.02 11.47 -14.53
N TYR A 51 -16.16 11.96 -13.62
CA TYR A 51 -14.81 12.37 -13.95
C TYR A 51 -14.00 11.20 -14.54
N TRP A 52 -14.08 10.02 -13.94
CA TRP A 52 -13.39 8.81 -14.41
C TRP A 52 -13.77 8.42 -15.84
N ARG A 53 -15.03 8.59 -16.20
CA ARG A 53 -15.57 8.25 -17.53
C ARG A 53 -15.25 9.29 -18.61
N THR A 54 -15.12 10.57 -18.24
CA THR A 54 -15.11 11.69 -19.19
C THR A 54 -13.79 12.42 -19.29
N GLU A 55 -13.00 12.45 -18.21
CA GLU A 55 -11.81 13.29 -18.11
C GLU A 55 -10.53 12.51 -17.73
N PHE A 56 -10.66 11.50 -16.90
CA PHE A 56 -9.52 10.71 -16.47
C PHE A 56 -8.88 9.93 -17.63
N ASP A 57 -7.60 10.16 -17.88
CA ASP A 57 -6.84 9.47 -18.92
C ASP A 57 -5.83 8.48 -18.30
N TRP A 58 -6.18 7.20 -18.29
CA TRP A 58 -5.26 6.16 -17.81
C TRP A 58 -3.95 6.12 -18.57
N ARG A 59 -3.96 6.36 -19.90
CA ARG A 59 -2.71 6.30 -20.69
C ARG A 59 -1.71 7.36 -20.26
N SER A 60 -2.17 8.56 -19.94
CA SER A 60 -1.33 9.61 -19.36
C SER A 60 -0.77 9.21 -17.99
N GLN A 61 -1.58 8.56 -17.15
CA GLN A 61 -1.11 8.05 -15.84
C GLN A 61 -0.11 6.89 -16.02
N GLU A 62 -0.35 5.99 -16.96
CA GLU A 62 0.54 4.89 -17.31
C GLU A 62 1.90 5.40 -17.82
N GLU A 63 1.89 6.43 -18.65
CA GLU A 63 3.12 7.12 -19.08
C GLU A 63 3.86 7.74 -17.90
N PHE A 64 3.14 8.43 -17.02
CA PHE A 64 3.73 8.99 -15.80
C PHE A 64 4.33 7.92 -14.89
N ILE A 65 3.61 6.83 -14.62
CA ILE A 65 4.12 5.69 -13.85
C ILE A 65 5.40 5.15 -14.50
N ASN A 66 5.44 5.00 -15.81
CA ASN A 66 6.60 4.50 -16.55
C ASN A 66 7.78 5.49 -16.63
N THR A 67 7.66 6.70 -16.07
CA THR A 67 8.84 7.57 -15.88
C THR A 67 9.79 7.03 -14.81
N PHE A 68 9.31 6.16 -13.93
CA PHE A 68 10.14 5.43 -12.99
C PHE A 68 10.67 4.12 -13.60
N SER A 69 11.81 3.68 -13.07
CA SER A 69 12.47 2.43 -13.52
C SER A 69 11.84 1.23 -12.83
N HIS A 70 11.02 0.50 -13.55
CA HIS A 70 10.30 -0.68 -13.05
C HIS A 70 11.04 -1.98 -13.38
N PHE A 71 10.97 -2.93 -12.45
CA PHE A 71 11.59 -4.24 -12.57
C PHE A 71 10.69 -5.34 -12.02
N LYS A 72 10.95 -6.58 -12.46
CA LYS A 72 10.41 -7.79 -11.83
C LYS A 72 11.53 -8.80 -11.56
N THR A 73 11.38 -9.51 -10.46
CA THR A 73 12.22 -10.66 -10.10
C THR A 73 11.39 -11.70 -9.35
N THR A 74 11.92 -12.90 -9.17
CA THR A 74 11.27 -13.94 -8.38
C THR A 74 11.95 -14.04 -7.02
N VAL A 75 11.20 -13.89 -5.93
CA VAL A 75 11.64 -14.09 -4.56
C VAL A 75 10.76 -15.15 -3.91
N ASP A 76 11.38 -16.21 -3.42
CA ASP A 76 10.67 -17.36 -2.80
C ASP A 76 9.52 -17.92 -3.65
N GLY A 77 9.71 -17.97 -4.98
CA GLY A 77 8.71 -18.48 -5.93
C GLY A 77 7.62 -17.48 -6.33
N ILE A 78 7.61 -16.28 -5.76
CA ILE A 78 6.65 -15.21 -6.08
C ILE A 78 7.33 -14.16 -6.95
N GLY A 79 6.72 -13.80 -8.09
CA GLY A 79 7.17 -12.69 -8.92
C GLY A 79 6.90 -11.37 -8.22
N VAL A 80 7.96 -10.63 -7.92
CA VAL A 80 7.91 -9.33 -7.24
C VAL A 80 8.18 -8.23 -8.23
N HIS A 81 7.22 -7.34 -8.41
CA HIS A 81 7.38 -6.06 -9.08
C HIS A 81 7.95 -5.02 -8.13
N PHE A 82 8.85 -4.17 -8.59
CA PHE A 82 9.37 -3.04 -7.81
C PHE A 82 9.88 -1.91 -8.69
N ILE A 83 9.80 -0.68 -8.16
CA ILE A 83 10.55 0.48 -8.69
C ILE A 83 11.94 0.45 -8.07
N HIS A 84 12.96 0.78 -8.85
CA HIS A 84 14.31 0.96 -8.35
C HIS A 84 14.97 2.17 -8.99
N GLU A 85 15.04 3.26 -8.23
CA GLU A 85 15.67 4.51 -8.64
C GLU A 85 16.98 4.73 -7.92
N LYS A 86 18.03 5.05 -8.68
CA LYS A 86 19.36 5.32 -8.14
C LYS A 86 19.46 6.75 -7.62
N GLY A 87 20.02 6.87 -6.44
CA GLY A 87 20.34 8.16 -5.86
C GLY A 87 21.46 8.89 -6.61
N LYS A 88 21.29 10.21 -6.78
CA LYS A 88 22.26 11.08 -7.47
C LYS A 88 23.28 11.71 -6.53
N GLY A 89 23.62 11.02 -5.45
CA GLY A 89 24.62 11.45 -4.48
C GLY A 89 25.92 10.65 -4.57
N PRO A 90 26.94 11.02 -3.80
CA PRO A 90 28.24 10.34 -3.84
C PRO A 90 28.19 8.92 -3.25
N ASN A 91 27.33 8.65 -2.27
CA ASN A 91 27.19 7.35 -1.60
C ASN A 91 25.73 7.13 -1.16
N PRO A 92 24.78 6.94 -2.06
CA PRO A 92 23.38 6.81 -1.71
C PRO A 92 23.14 5.62 -0.79
N MET A 93 22.41 5.84 0.32
CA MET A 93 21.98 4.76 1.19
C MET A 93 20.84 3.99 0.52
N PRO A 94 20.93 2.66 0.38
CA PRO A 94 19.81 1.88 -0.12
C PRO A 94 18.63 1.94 0.85
N LEU A 95 17.44 2.21 0.33
CA LEU A 95 16.20 2.36 1.09
C LEU A 95 15.08 1.55 0.44
N VAL A 96 14.53 0.58 1.15
CA VAL A 96 13.29 -0.08 0.73
C VAL A 96 12.10 0.65 1.36
N ILE A 97 11.12 1.05 0.52
CA ILE A 97 9.89 1.72 0.97
C ILE A 97 8.71 0.82 0.68
N THR A 98 7.96 0.47 1.72
CA THR A 98 6.83 -0.46 1.62
C THR A 98 5.51 0.24 1.89
N HIS A 99 4.58 0.11 0.93
CA HIS A 99 3.22 0.62 1.04
C HIS A 99 2.34 -0.26 1.94
N GLY A 100 1.07 0.12 2.08
CA GLY A 100 0.05 -0.65 2.76
C GLY A 100 -1.26 -0.74 1.98
N TRP A 101 -2.37 -0.99 2.68
CA TRP A 101 -3.71 -1.01 2.13
C TRP A 101 -4.51 0.22 2.62
N PRO A 102 -5.27 0.91 1.78
CA PRO A 102 -5.61 0.63 0.37
C PRO A 102 -4.64 1.28 -0.64
N GLY A 103 -3.42 1.58 -0.23
CA GLY A 103 -2.39 2.12 -1.09
C GLY A 103 -1.74 1.08 -2.00
N THR A 104 -0.85 1.57 -2.85
CA THR A 104 -0.01 0.77 -3.74
C THR A 104 1.39 1.39 -3.80
N PHE A 105 2.29 0.80 -4.59
CA PHE A 105 3.59 1.41 -4.88
C PHE A 105 3.48 2.86 -5.40
N PHE A 106 2.34 3.19 -6.02
CA PHE A 106 2.09 4.52 -6.59
C PHE A 106 2.09 5.64 -5.54
N GLU A 107 1.73 5.36 -4.30
CA GLU A 107 1.76 6.37 -3.21
C GLU A 107 3.13 7.03 -3.05
N MET A 108 4.20 6.34 -3.45
CA MET A 108 5.57 6.82 -3.28
C MET A 108 6.04 7.76 -4.39
N HIS A 109 5.23 8.02 -5.43
CA HIS A 109 5.63 8.79 -6.61
C HIS A 109 6.17 10.19 -6.30
N LYS A 110 5.64 10.85 -5.26
CA LYS A 110 6.08 12.20 -4.86
C LYS A 110 7.38 12.19 -4.06
N ILE A 111 7.61 11.15 -3.25
CA ILE A 111 8.78 11.10 -2.36
C ILE A 111 10.02 10.53 -3.06
N ILE A 112 9.86 9.68 -4.07
CA ILE A 112 10.99 9.08 -4.80
C ILE A 112 11.96 10.14 -5.33
N PRO A 113 11.55 11.18 -6.11
CA PRO A 113 12.49 12.18 -6.60
C PRO A 113 13.13 13.01 -5.50
N LEU A 114 12.43 13.27 -4.39
CA LEU A 114 12.98 14.00 -3.24
C LEU A 114 14.11 13.23 -2.57
N LEU A 115 13.98 11.91 -2.48
CA LEU A 115 14.99 11.03 -1.84
C LEU A 115 16.13 10.68 -2.78
N THR A 116 15.88 10.55 -4.08
CA THR A 116 16.92 10.16 -5.04
C THR A 116 17.77 11.35 -5.51
N ASP A 117 17.22 12.56 -5.53
CA ASP A 117 17.89 13.78 -5.97
C ASP A 117 17.60 14.96 -5.03
N PRO A 118 17.96 14.87 -3.75
CA PRO A 118 17.66 15.91 -2.77
C PRO A 118 18.24 17.29 -3.15
N SER A 119 19.34 17.33 -3.89
CA SER A 119 19.98 18.59 -4.30
C SER A 119 19.10 19.46 -5.20
N THR A 120 18.27 18.87 -6.02
CA THR A 120 17.31 19.62 -6.86
C THR A 120 16.08 20.10 -6.09
N HIS A 121 15.94 19.69 -4.83
CA HIS A 121 14.85 20.01 -3.93
C HIS A 121 15.30 20.79 -2.68
N GLY A 122 16.49 21.36 -2.70
CA GLY A 122 17.03 22.18 -1.60
C GLY A 122 17.72 21.41 -0.47
N GLY A 123 17.91 20.09 -0.65
CA GLY A 123 18.67 19.24 0.28
C GLY A 123 20.15 19.09 -0.10
N ASP A 124 20.88 18.24 0.62
CA ASP A 124 22.26 17.90 0.33
C ASP A 124 22.35 16.63 -0.53
N ALA A 125 23.19 16.62 -1.56
CA ALA A 125 23.41 15.43 -2.38
C ALA A 125 23.96 14.23 -1.57
N GLY A 126 24.63 14.49 -0.43
CA GLY A 126 25.08 13.47 0.50
C GLY A 126 23.95 12.68 1.17
N ASP A 127 22.75 13.24 1.21
CA ASP A 127 21.55 12.63 1.80
C ASP A 127 20.72 11.78 0.79
N ALA A 128 21.24 11.58 -0.42
CA ALA A 128 20.54 10.79 -1.44
C ALA A 128 20.39 9.30 -1.07
N PHE A 129 19.29 8.71 -1.51
CA PHE A 129 18.99 7.30 -1.34
C PHE A 129 18.89 6.57 -2.70
N ASP A 130 19.35 5.32 -2.74
CA ASP A 130 18.91 4.35 -3.75
C ASP A 130 17.55 3.82 -3.31
N VAL A 131 16.48 4.20 -3.98
CA VAL A 131 15.11 3.91 -3.54
C VAL A 131 14.57 2.66 -4.23
N VAL A 132 14.08 1.70 -3.43
CA VAL A 132 13.41 0.48 -3.90
C VAL A 132 11.98 0.47 -3.37
N VAL A 133 10.97 0.44 -4.27
CA VAL A 133 9.56 0.43 -3.88
C VAL A 133 8.89 -0.84 -4.43
N PRO A 134 8.87 -1.94 -3.69
CA PRO A 134 8.21 -3.15 -4.13
C PRO A 134 6.68 -3.06 -3.98
N SER A 135 5.95 -3.68 -4.93
CA SER A 135 4.57 -4.08 -4.69
C SER A 135 4.55 -5.31 -3.80
N MET A 136 3.79 -5.29 -2.72
CA MET A 136 3.64 -6.48 -1.86
C MET A 136 3.07 -7.67 -2.64
N PRO A 137 3.34 -8.91 -2.24
CA PRO A 137 2.70 -10.09 -2.83
C PRO A 137 1.17 -9.96 -2.86
N GLY A 138 0.57 -10.17 -4.03
CA GLY A 138 -0.87 -9.98 -4.23
C GLY A 138 -1.33 -8.53 -4.40
N TYR A 139 -0.41 -7.57 -4.50
CA TYR A 139 -0.70 -6.16 -4.80
C TYR A 139 -0.07 -5.72 -6.12
N GLY A 140 -0.74 -4.80 -6.79
CA GLY A 140 -0.21 -4.16 -7.99
C GLY A 140 0.28 -5.17 -9.02
N PHE A 141 1.52 -5.01 -9.48
CA PHE A 141 2.08 -5.87 -10.52
C PHE A 141 2.91 -7.04 -9.98
N SER A 142 2.94 -7.28 -8.66
CA SER A 142 3.48 -8.51 -8.09
C SER A 142 2.53 -9.68 -8.27
N ASP A 143 3.09 -10.89 -8.32
CA ASP A 143 2.28 -12.10 -8.47
C ASP A 143 1.44 -12.36 -7.22
N GLN A 144 0.36 -13.06 -7.42
CA GLN A 144 -0.53 -13.49 -6.34
C GLN A 144 0.09 -14.68 -5.61
N PRO A 145 0.06 -14.71 -4.27
CA PRO A 145 0.43 -15.90 -3.51
C PRO A 145 -0.43 -17.10 -3.93
N VAL A 146 0.20 -18.23 -4.18
CA VAL A 146 -0.50 -19.49 -4.50
C VAL A 146 -0.60 -20.42 -3.29
N GLU A 147 0.11 -20.09 -2.20
CA GLU A 147 0.11 -20.82 -0.96
C GLU A 147 -0.35 -19.94 0.21
N ARG A 148 -0.81 -20.58 1.26
CA ARG A 148 -1.20 -19.91 2.51
C ARG A 148 0.03 -19.43 3.27
N GLY A 149 -0.19 -18.48 4.19
CA GLY A 149 0.82 -18.10 5.18
C GLY A 149 1.69 -16.90 4.78
N VAL A 150 1.37 -16.21 3.68
CA VAL A 150 2.03 -14.93 3.39
C VAL A 150 1.54 -13.89 4.37
N ASP A 151 2.41 -13.51 5.30
CA ASP A 151 2.20 -12.51 6.33
C ASP A 151 3.29 -11.42 6.28
N VAL A 152 3.21 -10.46 7.18
CA VAL A 152 4.16 -9.33 7.25
C VAL A 152 5.60 -9.78 7.51
N ALA A 153 5.81 -10.87 8.24
CA ALA A 153 7.14 -11.39 8.52
C ALA A 153 7.73 -12.07 7.29
N THR A 154 6.91 -12.86 6.57
CA THR A 154 7.29 -13.49 5.30
C THR A 154 7.66 -12.43 4.26
N VAL A 155 6.87 -11.36 4.15
CA VAL A 155 7.19 -10.25 3.24
C VAL A 155 8.49 -9.54 3.67
N GLY A 156 8.75 -9.38 4.98
CA GLY A 156 10.01 -8.87 5.49
C GLY A 156 11.22 -9.71 5.04
N ASP A 157 11.10 -11.05 5.12
CA ASP A 157 12.16 -11.96 4.62
C ASP A 157 12.36 -11.81 3.11
N MET A 158 11.26 -11.68 2.35
CA MET A 158 11.33 -11.46 0.90
C MET A 158 12.06 -10.15 0.56
N TRP A 159 11.79 -9.07 1.31
CA TRP A 159 12.48 -7.78 1.11
C TRP A 159 13.95 -7.84 1.47
N ALA A 160 14.31 -8.54 2.55
CA ALA A 160 15.70 -8.77 2.89
C ALA A 160 16.44 -9.51 1.76
N LYS A 161 15.83 -10.56 1.18
CA LYS A 161 16.38 -11.29 0.03
C LYS A 161 16.45 -10.42 -1.22
N LEU A 162 15.40 -9.66 -1.53
CA LEU A 162 15.40 -8.71 -2.64
C LEU A 162 16.57 -7.72 -2.55
N MET A 163 16.75 -7.10 -1.37
CA MET A 163 17.81 -6.13 -1.17
C MET A 163 19.20 -6.76 -1.19
N MET A 164 19.41 -7.87 -0.49
CA MET A 164 20.74 -8.47 -0.32
C MET A 164 21.15 -9.37 -1.47
N GLU A 165 20.28 -10.29 -1.89
CA GLU A 165 20.60 -11.30 -2.89
C GLU A 165 20.25 -10.84 -4.32
N GLY A 166 19.14 -10.11 -4.45
CA GLY A 166 18.68 -9.56 -5.73
C GLY A 166 19.51 -8.35 -6.17
N LEU A 167 19.55 -7.34 -5.34
CA LEU A 167 20.16 -6.04 -5.65
C LEU A 167 21.61 -5.91 -5.15
N GLY A 168 22.10 -6.85 -4.33
CA GLY A 168 23.49 -6.87 -3.82
C GLY A 168 23.78 -5.88 -2.68
N TYR A 169 22.76 -5.28 -2.08
CA TYR A 169 22.94 -4.32 -0.98
C TYR A 169 23.19 -5.04 0.35
N GLN A 170 24.41 -4.94 0.85
CA GLN A 170 24.79 -5.55 2.14
C GLN A 170 24.22 -4.78 3.36
N ARG A 171 23.88 -3.52 3.17
CA ARG A 171 23.33 -2.62 4.19
C ARG A 171 22.25 -1.77 3.53
N PHE A 172 21.13 -1.59 4.22
CA PHE A 172 20.01 -0.80 3.73
C PHE A 172 19.21 -0.21 4.91
N ALA A 173 18.40 0.78 4.65
CA ALA A 173 17.34 1.27 5.53
C ALA A 173 15.97 0.80 5.02
N ALA A 174 14.96 0.82 5.89
CA ALA A 174 13.59 0.47 5.52
C ALA A 174 12.61 1.56 6.01
N GLN A 175 11.63 1.87 5.17
CA GLN A 175 10.56 2.81 5.49
C GLN A 175 9.20 2.15 5.18
N GLY A 176 8.19 2.41 6.03
CA GLY A 176 6.84 1.92 5.78
C GLY A 176 5.79 2.54 6.68
N GLY A 177 4.59 2.60 6.14
CA GLY A 177 3.34 2.88 6.85
C GLY A 177 2.39 1.70 6.72
N ASP A 178 1.33 1.64 7.50
CA ASP A 178 0.34 0.57 7.48
C ASP A 178 1.00 -0.84 7.55
N TRP A 179 0.71 -1.76 6.60
CA TRP A 179 1.41 -3.05 6.51
C TRP A 179 2.92 -2.89 6.33
N GLY A 180 3.33 -1.88 5.58
CA GLY A 180 4.75 -1.56 5.40
C GLY A 180 5.44 -1.24 6.72
N GLY A 181 4.76 -0.60 7.66
CA GLY A 181 5.30 -0.35 9.01
C GLY A 181 5.56 -1.64 9.78
N ALA A 182 4.64 -2.59 9.72
CA ALA A 182 4.82 -3.90 10.34
C ALA A 182 5.95 -4.71 9.67
N ILE A 183 6.04 -4.67 8.33
CA ILE A 183 7.09 -5.33 7.55
C ILE A 183 8.47 -4.74 7.89
N CYS A 184 8.60 -3.40 7.96
CA CYS A 184 9.84 -2.73 8.35
C CYS A 184 10.26 -3.04 9.79
N SER A 185 9.29 -3.19 10.69
CA SER A 185 9.58 -3.63 12.08
C SER A 185 10.20 -5.03 12.10
N TRP A 186 9.71 -5.96 11.28
CA TRP A 186 10.33 -7.29 11.12
C TRP A 186 11.72 -7.21 10.51
N LEU A 187 11.94 -6.39 9.48
CA LEU A 187 13.26 -6.17 8.90
C LEU A 187 14.27 -5.67 9.93
N GLY A 188 13.91 -4.67 10.72
CA GLY A 188 14.78 -4.14 11.79
C GLY A 188 15.07 -5.16 12.88
N PHE A 189 14.10 -6.02 13.18
CA PHE A 189 14.20 -7.03 14.23
C PHE A 189 15.02 -8.27 13.80
N ASP A 190 14.74 -8.82 12.62
CA ASP A 190 15.35 -10.07 12.15
C ASP A 190 16.67 -9.87 11.41
N TYR A 191 16.87 -8.69 10.79
CA TYR A 191 18.05 -8.39 9.96
C TYR A 191 18.87 -7.19 10.46
N PRO A 192 19.19 -7.06 11.78
CA PRO A 192 19.87 -5.87 12.33
C PRO A 192 21.31 -5.69 11.81
N SER A 193 21.91 -6.76 11.28
CA SER A 193 23.22 -6.68 10.63
C SER A 193 23.17 -6.01 9.25
N SER A 194 22.04 -6.03 8.57
CA SER A 194 21.84 -5.50 7.23
C SER A 194 20.87 -4.31 7.21
N CYS A 195 19.72 -4.39 7.85
CA CYS A 195 18.78 -3.28 8.03
C CYS A 195 19.29 -2.36 9.16
N LYS A 196 19.83 -1.19 8.78
CA LYS A 196 20.56 -0.29 9.71
C LYS A 196 19.67 0.75 10.38
N ALA A 197 18.56 1.08 9.74
CA ALA A 197 17.57 2.00 10.28
C ALA A 197 16.19 1.65 9.75
N ILE A 198 15.17 1.94 10.53
CA ILE A 198 13.78 1.90 10.11
C ILE A 198 13.12 3.25 10.36
N HIS A 199 12.25 3.67 9.44
CA HIS A 199 11.38 4.81 9.60
C HIS A 199 9.93 4.33 9.46
N LEU A 200 9.07 4.68 10.42
CA LEU A 200 7.69 4.22 10.50
C LEU A 200 6.74 5.40 10.56
N ASN A 201 5.77 5.47 9.65
CA ASN A 201 4.69 6.44 9.71
C ASN A 201 3.62 6.03 10.72
N ILE A 202 3.50 4.73 10.95
CA ILE A 202 2.60 4.16 11.96
C ILE A 202 3.34 3.07 12.73
N MET A 203 3.23 3.09 14.04
CA MET A 203 3.74 2.04 14.91
C MET A 203 2.56 1.23 15.47
N THR A 204 2.43 0.00 14.98
CA THR A 204 1.33 -0.90 15.36
C THR A 204 1.58 -1.67 16.65
N MET A 205 2.80 -1.59 17.20
CA MET A 205 3.18 -2.26 18.44
C MET A 205 2.90 -1.35 19.64
N ARG A 206 2.31 -1.93 20.68
CA ARG A 206 2.04 -1.27 21.97
C ARG A 206 2.86 -1.93 23.08
N HIS A 207 3.15 -1.17 24.12
CA HIS A 207 3.79 -1.73 25.30
C HIS A 207 2.86 -2.75 25.96
N PRO A 208 3.36 -3.95 26.32
CA PRO A 208 2.53 -5.02 26.91
C PRO A 208 1.86 -4.62 28.25
N GLU A 209 2.45 -3.68 28.97
CA GLU A 209 1.93 -3.20 30.28
C GLU A 209 0.91 -2.06 30.11
N GLY A 210 0.60 -1.67 28.84
CA GLY A 210 -0.32 -0.58 28.53
C GLY A 210 0.33 0.81 28.54
N PRO A 211 -0.49 1.87 28.48
CA PRO A 211 -0.01 3.24 28.51
C PRO A 211 0.66 3.58 29.83
N SER A 212 1.74 4.37 29.77
CA SER A 212 2.57 4.75 30.92
C SER A 212 2.55 6.25 31.23
N SER A 213 1.82 7.04 30.44
CA SER A 213 1.62 8.49 30.66
C SER A 213 0.19 8.91 30.36
N PRO A 214 -0.26 10.08 30.89
CA PRO A 214 -1.58 10.63 30.58
C PRO A 214 -1.81 10.88 29.07
N GLU A 215 -0.76 11.22 28.33
CA GLU A 215 -0.80 11.41 26.88
C GLU A 215 -1.03 10.08 26.15
N GLU A 216 -0.34 9.02 26.58
CA GLU A 216 -0.54 7.66 26.06
C GLU A 216 -1.94 7.11 26.41
N GLU A 217 -2.44 7.38 27.62
CA GLU A 217 -3.81 7.02 28.02
C GLU A 217 -4.86 7.70 27.17
N LYS A 218 -4.70 9.00 26.94
CA LYS A 218 -5.59 9.78 26.07
C LYS A 218 -5.58 9.26 24.64
N TRP A 219 -4.39 9.01 24.10
CA TRP A 219 -4.26 8.43 22.75
C TRP A 219 -4.88 7.03 22.66
N ALA A 220 -4.63 6.16 23.65
CA ALA A 220 -5.19 4.81 23.66
C ALA A 220 -6.72 4.82 23.68
N SER A 221 -7.32 5.72 24.47
CA SER A 221 -8.78 5.85 24.56
C SER A 221 -9.38 6.37 23.24
N SER A 222 -8.79 7.38 22.61
CA SER A 222 -9.27 7.86 21.30
C SER A 222 -9.10 6.81 20.23
N PHE A 223 -7.97 6.10 20.22
CA PHE A 223 -7.71 5.03 19.27
C PHE A 223 -8.73 3.88 19.37
N GLU A 224 -9.15 3.50 20.58
CA GLU A 224 -10.19 2.48 20.78
C GLU A 224 -11.54 2.92 20.21
N SER A 225 -11.93 4.17 20.45
CA SER A 225 -13.15 4.74 19.88
C SER A 225 -13.11 4.78 18.35
N ASP A 226 -12.02 5.25 17.77
CA ASP A 226 -11.84 5.31 16.32
C ASP A 226 -11.85 3.91 15.69
N GLN A 227 -11.22 2.93 16.37
CA GLN A 227 -11.22 1.54 15.91
C GLN A 227 -12.60 0.89 15.94
N GLU A 228 -13.48 1.26 16.86
CA GLU A 228 -14.86 0.75 16.88
C GLU A 228 -15.62 1.15 15.62
N LEU A 229 -15.44 2.37 15.14
CA LEU A 229 -16.06 2.88 13.93
C LEU A 229 -15.39 2.37 12.65
N GLU A 230 -14.06 2.32 12.63
CA GLU A 230 -13.28 2.07 11.41
C GLU A 230 -12.91 0.60 11.15
N ASN A 231 -13.16 -0.33 12.09
CA ASN A 231 -12.71 -1.73 11.96
C ASN A 231 -13.55 -2.62 11.02
N GLY A 232 -14.65 -2.12 10.48
CA GLY A 232 -15.56 -2.91 9.64
C GLY A 232 -14.83 -3.58 8.45
N TYR A 233 -14.07 -2.80 7.70
CA TYR A 233 -13.28 -3.27 6.56
C TYR A 233 -12.26 -4.34 6.96
N ARG A 234 -11.50 -4.09 8.04
CA ARG A 234 -10.47 -5.00 8.55
C ARG A 234 -11.07 -6.33 9.00
N THR A 235 -12.18 -6.29 9.69
CA THR A 235 -12.89 -7.49 10.15
C THR A 235 -13.36 -8.32 8.96
N GLN A 236 -13.95 -7.69 7.94
CA GLN A 236 -14.40 -8.36 6.73
C GLN A 236 -13.22 -8.99 5.97
N GLN A 237 -12.16 -8.22 5.72
CA GLN A 237 -10.96 -8.69 5.00
C GLN A 237 -10.18 -9.77 5.78
N ALA A 238 -10.19 -9.71 7.13
CA ALA A 238 -9.52 -10.68 7.98
C ALA A 238 -10.32 -11.97 8.26
N THR A 239 -11.58 -12.05 7.84
CA THR A 239 -12.45 -13.20 8.13
C THR A 239 -13.00 -13.89 6.91
N LYS A 240 -13.49 -13.12 5.94
CA LYS A 240 -14.18 -13.60 4.73
C LYS A 240 -13.78 -12.76 3.49
N PRO A 241 -12.48 -12.60 3.17
CA PRO A 241 -12.04 -11.77 2.05
C PRO A 241 -12.63 -12.23 0.73
N GLN A 242 -12.68 -13.54 0.48
CA GLN A 242 -13.20 -14.11 -0.75
C GLN A 242 -14.68 -13.75 -1.00
N THR A 243 -15.50 -13.66 0.05
CA THR A 243 -16.91 -13.29 -0.09
C THR A 243 -17.09 -11.85 -0.57
N LEU A 244 -16.30 -10.92 -0.02
CA LEU A 244 -16.29 -9.53 -0.45
C LEU A 244 -15.78 -9.38 -1.88
N ALA A 245 -14.78 -10.16 -2.25
CA ALA A 245 -14.10 -10.07 -3.55
C ALA A 245 -15.07 -10.28 -4.74
N TYR A 246 -16.09 -11.13 -4.62
CA TYR A 246 -17.08 -11.31 -5.72
C TYR A 246 -17.77 -9.99 -6.10
N ALA A 247 -18.06 -9.14 -5.13
CA ALA A 247 -18.67 -7.83 -5.41
C ALA A 247 -17.63 -6.82 -5.91
N MET A 248 -16.46 -6.77 -5.26
CA MET A 248 -15.44 -5.77 -5.55
C MET A 248 -14.71 -6.02 -6.88
N MET A 249 -14.50 -7.27 -7.25
CA MET A 249 -13.91 -7.62 -8.54
C MET A 249 -14.87 -7.39 -9.71
N ASP A 250 -16.16 -7.45 -9.46
CA ASP A 250 -17.20 -7.23 -10.48
C ASP A 250 -17.56 -5.75 -10.64
N SER A 251 -17.53 -4.96 -9.57
CA SER A 251 -17.95 -3.56 -9.58
C SER A 251 -16.76 -2.61 -9.42
N PRO A 252 -16.30 -1.94 -10.49
CA PRO A 252 -15.28 -0.88 -10.38
C PRO A 252 -15.70 0.22 -9.41
N VAL A 253 -16.96 0.62 -9.45
CA VAL A 253 -17.51 1.65 -8.55
C VAL A 253 -17.54 1.16 -7.10
N GLY A 254 -17.87 -0.11 -6.87
CA GLY A 254 -17.78 -0.70 -5.53
C GLY A 254 -16.36 -0.66 -4.96
N THR A 255 -15.37 -1.03 -5.78
CA THR A 255 -13.95 -0.94 -5.39
C THR A 255 -13.53 0.52 -5.17
N ALA A 256 -13.94 1.44 -6.04
CA ALA A 256 -13.64 2.86 -5.87
C ALA A 256 -14.25 3.41 -4.57
N ALA A 257 -15.50 3.12 -4.29
CA ALA A 257 -16.17 3.56 -3.06
C ALA A 257 -15.48 2.99 -1.81
N TRP A 258 -15.14 1.70 -1.80
CA TRP A 258 -14.46 1.03 -0.69
C TRP A 258 -13.09 1.62 -0.37
N ILE A 259 -12.34 2.00 -1.39
CA ILE A 259 -11.01 2.61 -1.24
C ILE A 259 -11.12 4.10 -0.88
N THR A 260 -11.95 4.86 -1.60
CA THR A 260 -12.09 6.31 -1.41
C THR A 260 -12.58 6.67 -0.01
N GLU A 261 -13.47 5.86 0.57
CA GLU A 261 -13.95 6.06 1.93
C GLU A 261 -12.77 6.06 2.93
N LYS A 262 -11.74 5.24 2.73
CA LYS A 262 -10.55 5.22 3.58
C LYS A 262 -9.63 6.43 3.36
N TYR A 263 -9.50 6.90 2.13
CA TYR A 263 -8.82 8.18 1.86
C TYR A 263 -9.53 9.35 2.52
N LYS A 264 -10.87 9.29 2.60
CA LYS A 264 -11.68 10.29 3.30
C LYS A 264 -11.48 10.25 4.81
N SER A 265 -11.62 9.09 5.43
CA SER A 265 -11.66 8.96 6.89
C SER A 265 -10.27 8.94 7.55
N TRP A 266 -9.21 8.59 6.81
CA TRP A 266 -7.86 8.42 7.38
C TRP A 266 -6.88 9.54 7.04
N SER A 267 -7.33 10.60 6.39
CA SER A 267 -6.47 11.70 5.98
C SER A 267 -6.77 12.97 6.77
N ASP A 268 -5.74 13.78 7.00
CA ASP A 268 -5.88 15.12 7.54
C ASP A 268 -6.30 16.09 6.41
N LEU A 269 -7.60 16.25 6.26
CA LEU A 269 -8.22 16.97 5.17
C LEU A 269 -8.56 18.41 5.60
N LYS A 270 -8.25 19.37 4.73
CA LYS A 270 -8.69 20.74 4.93
C LYS A 270 -10.18 20.86 4.56
N ASP A 271 -10.96 21.46 5.44
CA ASP A 271 -12.40 21.69 5.25
C ASP A 271 -13.19 20.40 4.91
N ASP A 272 -12.69 19.26 5.39
CA ASP A 272 -13.26 17.93 5.15
C ASP A 272 -13.31 17.52 3.65
N ASP A 273 -12.49 18.17 2.83
CA ASP A 273 -12.41 17.97 1.38
C ASP A 273 -11.26 17.03 1.00
N ILE A 274 -11.57 15.88 0.37
CA ILE A 274 -10.58 14.90 -0.11
C ILE A 274 -9.62 15.55 -1.12
N GLU A 275 -10.14 16.43 -1.97
CA GLU A 275 -9.36 17.06 -3.03
C GLU A 275 -8.38 18.12 -2.51
N SER A 276 -8.49 18.51 -1.23
CA SER A 276 -7.47 19.31 -0.56
C SER A 276 -6.11 18.63 -0.45
N VAL A 277 -6.08 17.27 -0.53
CA VAL A 277 -4.87 16.45 -0.42
C VAL A 277 -4.64 15.60 -1.68
N TYR A 278 -5.70 15.01 -2.23
CA TYR A 278 -5.63 14.08 -3.36
C TYR A 278 -6.45 14.59 -4.53
N SER A 279 -5.81 14.83 -5.66
CA SER A 279 -6.57 15.04 -6.90
C SER A 279 -7.35 13.77 -7.28
N LYS A 280 -8.43 13.93 -8.05
CA LYS A 280 -9.18 12.79 -8.61
C LYS A 280 -8.27 11.87 -9.42
N ASP A 281 -7.29 12.41 -10.16
CA ASP A 281 -6.30 11.60 -10.87
C ASP A 281 -5.46 10.74 -9.93
N THR A 282 -5.01 11.29 -8.80
CA THR A 282 -4.23 10.53 -7.82
C THR A 282 -5.05 9.39 -7.21
N LEU A 283 -6.29 9.67 -6.81
CA LEU A 283 -7.20 8.66 -6.26
C LEU A 283 -7.49 7.56 -7.29
N LEU A 284 -7.89 7.97 -8.50
CA LEU A 284 -8.23 7.04 -9.56
C LEU A 284 -7.02 6.24 -10.04
N THR A 285 -5.83 6.82 -10.09
CA THR A 285 -4.61 6.07 -10.46
C THR A 285 -4.34 4.94 -9.46
N ASN A 286 -4.44 5.20 -8.16
CA ASN A 286 -4.30 4.14 -7.15
C ASN A 286 -5.40 3.07 -7.28
N ILE A 287 -6.66 3.47 -7.47
CA ILE A 287 -7.80 2.56 -7.67
C ILE A 287 -7.62 1.74 -8.95
N MET A 288 -7.15 2.36 -10.02
CA MET A 288 -6.88 1.69 -11.31
C MET A 288 -5.83 0.60 -11.19
N VAL A 289 -4.80 0.78 -10.36
CA VAL A 289 -3.83 -0.29 -10.11
C VAL A 289 -4.54 -1.54 -9.57
N TYR A 290 -5.45 -1.42 -8.60
CA TYR A 290 -6.22 -2.56 -8.10
C TYR A 290 -7.11 -3.21 -9.16
N ILE A 291 -7.79 -2.40 -9.96
CA ILE A 291 -8.75 -2.89 -10.95
C ILE A 291 -8.05 -3.55 -12.13
N THR A 292 -7.04 -2.88 -12.69
CA THR A 292 -6.36 -3.37 -13.90
C THR A 292 -5.52 -4.61 -13.66
N THR A 293 -5.06 -4.82 -12.43
CA THR A 293 -4.31 -6.01 -12.03
C THR A 293 -5.18 -7.09 -11.37
N GLY A 294 -6.45 -6.78 -11.05
CA GLY A 294 -7.35 -7.71 -10.36
C GLY A 294 -6.91 -8.06 -8.95
N THR A 295 -6.24 -7.14 -8.25
CA THR A 295 -5.59 -7.44 -6.96
C THR A 295 -6.39 -7.07 -5.72
N PHE A 296 -7.63 -6.60 -5.84
CA PHE A 296 -8.46 -6.30 -4.66
C PHE A 296 -8.60 -7.49 -3.72
N ASN A 297 -8.88 -8.68 -4.28
CA ASN A 297 -9.02 -9.90 -3.49
C ASN A 297 -7.71 -10.29 -2.79
N THR A 298 -6.64 -10.39 -3.57
CA THR A 298 -5.35 -10.89 -3.09
C THR A 298 -4.68 -9.94 -2.10
N ALA A 299 -4.90 -8.64 -2.25
CA ALA A 299 -4.49 -7.62 -1.29
C ALA A 299 -5.15 -7.79 0.09
N SER A 300 -6.32 -8.41 0.14
CA SER A 300 -7.01 -8.72 1.40
C SER A 300 -6.46 -9.96 2.12
N TRP A 301 -5.68 -10.80 1.45
CA TRP A 301 -5.23 -12.08 2.03
C TRP A 301 -4.23 -11.92 3.18
N ILE A 302 -3.43 -10.86 3.18
CA ILE A 302 -2.52 -10.56 4.29
C ILE A 302 -3.27 -10.37 5.63
N TYR A 303 -4.49 -9.78 5.60
CA TYR A 303 -5.35 -9.65 6.76
C TYR A 303 -5.79 -11.00 7.32
N TYR A 304 -6.17 -11.92 6.41
CA TYR A 304 -6.58 -13.27 6.80
C TYR A 304 -5.38 -14.07 7.33
N GLY A 305 -4.26 -14.05 6.64
CA GLY A 305 -3.01 -14.71 7.04
C GLY A 305 -2.60 -14.27 8.45
N ARG A 306 -2.56 -12.96 8.68
CA ARG A 306 -2.22 -12.37 9.97
C ARG A 306 -3.14 -12.83 11.10
N ARG A 307 -4.46 -12.88 10.87
CA ARG A 307 -5.46 -13.17 11.91
C ARG A 307 -5.68 -14.65 12.14
N LYS A 308 -5.71 -15.46 11.08
CA LYS A 308 -6.19 -16.86 11.12
C LYS A 308 -5.10 -17.90 10.99
N GLU A 309 -4.06 -17.58 10.29
CA GLU A 309 -2.95 -18.52 10.04
C GLU A 309 -1.80 -18.32 11.04
N GLY A 310 -1.99 -17.35 11.93
CA GLY A 310 -1.21 -17.22 13.18
C GLY A 310 0.15 -16.60 13.00
N GLY A 311 0.46 -15.95 11.89
CA GLY A 311 1.68 -15.23 11.64
C GLY A 311 2.94 -15.70 12.40
N ARG A 312 4.10 -15.49 11.91
CA ARG A 312 5.32 -15.88 12.59
C ARG A 312 5.51 -15.09 13.91
N ILE A 313 5.51 -15.79 15.06
CA ILE A 313 5.73 -15.21 16.41
C ILE A 313 7.16 -15.38 16.91
N LEU A 314 7.97 -16.16 16.20
CA LEU A 314 9.40 -16.36 16.49
C LEU A 314 10.21 -15.94 15.27
N SER A 315 11.20 -15.08 15.48
CA SER A 315 12.14 -14.72 14.43
C SER A 315 13.08 -15.90 14.13
N PRO A 316 13.71 -15.95 12.92
CA PRO A 316 14.78 -16.87 12.64
C PRO A 316 15.94 -16.79 13.64
N SER A 317 16.14 -15.64 14.26
CA SER A 317 17.14 -15.44 15.33
C SER A 317 16.74 -16.08 16.66
N GLY A 318 15.54 -16.69 16.77
CA GLY A 318 15.02 -17.28 18.01
C GLY A 318 14.50 -16.26 19.02
N ARG A 319 14.55 -14.96 18.72
CA ARG A 319 13.99 -13.93 19.60
C ARG A 319 12.46 -13.95 19.50
N ARG A 320 11.80 -13.79 20.64
CA ARG A 320 10.34 -13.62 20.67
C ARG A 320 9.98 -12.19 20.25
N VAL A 321 9.04 -12.08 19.35
CA VAL A 321 8.39 -10.80 19.02
C VAL A 321 7.02 -10.84 19.68
N ALA A 322 6.76 -9.92 20.58
CA ALA A 322 5.40 -9.64 21.00
C ALA A 322 4.72 -8.93 19.82
N ILE A 323 3.79 -9.63 19.19
CA ILE A 323 2.95 -9.04 18.16
C ILE A 323 1.63 -8.72 18.85
N PRO A 324 1.20 -7.46 18.88
CA PRO A 324 -0.06 -7.07 19.48
C PRO A 324 -1.27 -7.66 18.74
#